data_a06e31ad6850b2ea2d00e3527f13bab1
#
_entry.id   a06e31ad6850b2ea2d00e3527f13bab1
#
_cell.length_a   1.000
_cell.length_b   1.000
_cell.length_c   1.000
_cell.angle_alpha   90.00
_cell.angle_beta   90.00
_cell.angle_gamma   90.00
#
_symmetry.space_group_name_H-M   'P 1'
#
loop_
_entity.id
_entity.type
_entity.pdbx_description
1 polymer ?
#
loop_
_entity_poly.entity_id
_entity_poly.type
_entity_poly.pdbx_seq_one_letter_code
_entity_poly.pdbx_strand_id
1 'polypeptide(L)'
;MSDLVIQKSNEVFLKIEAEPHVYYELRDHFTFEVEGAKFMPQYRNKHWNGEIHLFDLRKKQIYVGLLDRIIAFCKRRDYEYKFVDNEYYGTPFEINEGISYAGVKDYMKSICCHLPRKYQIQGVYDALRHNRKLLISPTASGKSLMIYSLVRYYIGKGEKILLIVPTTSLVEQMY
;
A
#
# COMPACT_ATOMS: atom_id res chain seq x y z
N MET A 1 20.49 13.48 17.11
CA MET A 1 20.83 12.35 16.21
C MET A 1 19.50 11.63 15.99
N SER A 2 19.02 11.46 14.76
CA SER A 2 17.69 10.83 14.56
C SER A 2 17.71 9.38 15.03
N ASP A 3 16.67 8.96 15.77
CA ASP A 3 16.54 7.61 16.32
C ASP A 3 16.28 6.55 15.24
N LEU A 4 15.59 6.96 14.16
CA LEU A 4 15.30 6.09 13.01
C LEU A 4 15.74 6.74 11.69
N VAL A 5 16.33 5.92 10.84
CA VAL A 5 16.59 6.26 9.43
C VAL A 5 15.76 5.32 8.57
N ILE A 6 14.93 5.89 7.70
CA ILE A 6 14.00 5.15 6.84
C ILE A 6 14.41 5.36 5.39
N GLN A 7 14.71 4.27 4.68
CA GLN A 7 15.09 4.28 3.28
C GLN A 7 14.24 3.32 2.47
N LYS A 8 13.83 3.70 1.28
CA LYS A 8 13.16 2.80 0.34
C LYS A 8 14.19 1.78 -0.20
N SER A 9 14.03 0.51 0.12
CA SER A 9 14.94 -0.56 -0.34
C SER A 9 14.57 -1.06 -1.73
N ASN A 10 13.28 -1.12 -2.02
CA ASN A 10 12.69 -1.45 -3.33
C ASN A 10 11.20 -1.05 -3.32
N GLU A 11 10.47 -1.42 -4.39
CA GLU A 11 9.04 -1.09 -4.49
C GLU A 11 8.15 -1.79 -3.42
N VAL A 12 8.66 -2.74 -2.67
CA VAL A 12 7.91 -3.50 -1.67
C VAL A 12 8.32 -3.14 -0.24
N PHE A 13 9.61 -2.92 0.00
CA PHE A 13 10.18 -2.82 1.34
C PHE A 13 10.87 -1.50 1.63
N LEU A 14 10.69 -1.04 2.86
CA LEU A 14 11.52 -0.03 3.51
C LEU A 14 12.59 -0.72 4.36
N LYS A 15 13.80 -0.22 4.32
CA LYS A 15 14.87 -0.55 5.26
C LYS A 15 14.86 0.47 6.38
N ILE A 16 14.94 -0.01 7.61
CA ILE A 16 15.00 0.83 8.81
C ILE A 16 16.36 0.62 9.46
N GLU A 17 17.03 1.71 9.77
CA GLU A 17 18.26 1.72 10.58
C GLU A 17 17.94 2.46 11.88
N ALA A 18 18.14 1.80 13.00
CA ALA A 18 17.84 2.31 14.34
C ALA A 18 18.70 1.59 15.39
N GLU A 19 18.59 2.00 16.64
CA GLU A 19 19.20 1.26 17.74
C GLU A 19 18.51 -0.09 18.00
N PRO A 20 19.22 -1.07 18.61
CA PRO A 20 18.68 -2.43 18.78
C PRO A 20 17.33 -2.49 19.51
N HIS A 21 17.12 -1.67 20.52
CA HIS A 21 15.86 -1.67 21.28
C HIS A 21 14.67 -1.24 20.40
N VAL A 22 14.86 -0.28 19.51
CA VAL A 22 13.81 0.21 18.60
C VAL A 22 13.35 -0.89 17.62
N TYR A 23 14.25 -1.78 17.19
CA TYR A 23 13.85 -2.90 16.33
C TYR A 23 12.90 -3.87 17.04
N TYR A 24 13.13 -4.15 18.33
CA TYR A 24 12.21 -5.01 19.11
C TYR A 24 10.88 -4.34 19.31
N GLU A 25 10.85 -3.04 19.62
CA GLU A 25 9.62 -2.29 19.75
C GLU A 25 8.84 -2.21 18.42
N LEU A 26 9.52 -2.02 17.31
CA LEU A 26 8.90 -2.07 15.97
C LEU A 26 8.31 -3.46 15.70
N ARG A 27 9.06 -4.53 16.00
CA ARG A 27 8.55 -5.88 15.84
C ARG A 27 7.29 -6.11 16.63
N ASP A 28 7.31 -5.77 17.93
CA ASP A 28 6.16 -5.95 18.82
C ASP A 28 4.96 -5.13 18.34
N HIS A 29 5.19 -3.87 17.93
CA HIS A 29 4.14 -3.00 17.42
C HIS A 29 3.52 -3.49 16.10
N PHE A 30 4.31 -4.11 15.25
CA PHE A 30 3.88 -4.64 13.95
C PHE A 30 3.69 -6.16 13.96
N THR A 31 3.46 -6.73 15.15
CA THR A 31 3.04 -8.11 15.35
C THR A 31 1.55 -8.15 15.71
N PHE A 32 0.83 -9.10 15.14
CA PHE A 32 -0.57 -9.33 15.48
C PHE A 32 -0.89 -10.84 15.49
N GLU A 33 -1.80 -11.22 16.35
CA GLU A 33 -2.33 -12.58 16.41
C GLU A 33 -3.33 -12.79 15.26
N VAL A 34 -3.27 -13.94 14.62
CA VAL A 34 -4.22 -14.32 13.57
C VAL A 34 -5.49 -14.84 14.23
N GLU A 35 -6.61 -14.22 13.91
CA GLU A 35 -7.91 -14.67 14.39
C GLU A 35 -8.18 -16.13 13.93
N GLY A 36 -8.56 -16.96 14.88
CA GLY A 36 -8.78 -18.39 14.62
C GLY A 36 -7.49 -19.23 14.46
N ALA A 37 -6.32 -18.70 14.75
CA ALA A 37 -5.04 -19.43 14.67
C ALA A 37 -5.07 -20.78 15.40
N LYS A 38 -5.76 -20.84 16.55
CA LYS A 38 -5.91 -22.05 17.38
C LYS A 38 -6.54 -23.24 16.63
N PHE A 39 -7.31 -22.98 15.60
CA PHE A 39 -7.96 -24.01 14.76
C PHE A 39 -7.09 -24.45 13.58
N MET A 40 -6.00 -23.76 13.31
CA MET A 40 -5.10 -24.09 12.20
C MET A 40 -4.17 -25.24 12.55
N PRO A 41 -3.94 -26.20 11.62
CA PRO A 41 -3.04 -27.33 11.85
C PRO A 41 -1.62 -26.93 12.25
N GLN A 42 -1.08 -25.85 11.67
CA GLN A 42 0.27 -25.36 11.97
C GLN A 42 0.41 -24.89 13.42
N TYR A 43 -0.62 -24.24 13.97
CA TYR A 43 -0.66 -23.86 15.38
C TYR A 43 -0.78 -25.07 16.29
N ARG A 44 -1.68 -26.00 15.97
CA ARG A 44 -1.91 -27.23 16.75
C ARG A 44 -0.67 -28.13 16.81
N ASN A 45 0.09 -28.16 15.72
CA ASN A 45 1.35 -28.91 15.61
C ASN A 45 2.56 -28.13 16.16
N LYS A 46 2.33 -26.96 16.77
CA LYS A 46 3.38 -26.09 17.34
C LYS A 46 4.49 -25.66 16.35
N HIS A 47 4.20 -25.68 15.04
CA HIS A 47 5.09 -25.17 14.01
C HIS A 47 5.00 -23.64 13.87
N TRP A 48 3.95 -23.04 14.38
CA TRP A 48 3.70 -21.62 14.33
C TRP A 48 2.95 -21.19 15.61
N ASN A 49 3.26 -20.01 16.14
CA ASN A 49 2.69 -19.46 17.37
C ASN A 49 1.38 -18.67 17.18
N GLY A 50 0.87 -18.57 15.94
CA GLY A 50 -0.33 -17.80 15.63
C GLY A 50 -0.10 -16.32 15.38
N GLU A 51 1.13 -15.86 15.36
CA GLU A 51 1.49 -14.46 15.14
C GLU A 51 2.04 -14.22 13.73
N ILE A 52 1.74 -13.03 13.21
CA ILE A 52 2.36 -12.51 11.99
C ILE A 52 3.17 -11.29 12.36
N HIS A 53 4.44 -11.32 11.98
CA HIS A 53 5.37 -10.20 12.17
C HIS A 53 5.54 -9.48 10.84
N LEU A 54 5.11 -8.22 10.75
CA LEU A 54 5.27 -7.41 9.53
C LEU A 54 6.63 -6.73 9.44
N PHE A 55 7.34 -6.61 10.57
CA PHE A 55 8.72 -6.14 10.62
C PHE A 55 9.69 -7.32 10.71
N ASP A 56 10.56 -7.46 9.71
CA ASP A 56 11.60 -8.49 9.67
C ASP A 56 12.85 -8.00 10.44
N LEU A 57 13.10 -8.56 11.61
CA LEU A 57 14.27 -8.23 12.45
C LEU A 57 15.62 -8.53 11.78
N ARG A 58 15.68 -9.59 10.98
CA ARG A 58 16.96 -10.02 10.37
C ARG A 58 17.34 -9.08 9.23
N LYS A 59 16.37 -8.78 8.38
CA LYS A 59 16.55 -7.89 7.23
C LYS A 59 16.39 -6.41 7.59
N LYS A 60 15.85 -6.11 8.79
CA LYS A 60 15.51 -4.75 9.23
C LYS A 60 14.57 -4.06 8.24
N GLN A 61 13.58 -4.79 7.75
CA GLN A 61 12.69 -4.37 6.68
C GLN A 61 11.22 -4.46 7.07
N ILE A 62 10.44 -3.56 6.51
CA ILE A 62 8.99 -3.53 6.63
C ILE A 62 8.37 -3.12 5.28
N TYR A 63 7.11 -3.44 5.05
CA TYR A 63 6.43 -3.08 3.81
C TYR A 63 6.27 -1.55 3.65
N VAL A 64 6.54 -1.03 2.45
CA VAL A 64 6.42 0.40 2.11
C VAL A 64 5.02 0.93 2.44
N GLY A 65 3.96 0.15 2.23
CA GLY A 65 2.59 0.55 2.52
C GLY A 65 2.29 0.80 4.01
N LEU A 66 3.22 0.48 4.92
CA LEU A 66 3.09 0.74 6.35
C LEU A 66 3.81 2.03 6.80
N LEU A 67 4.33 2.83 5.89
CA LEU A 67 5.09 4.04 6.21
C LEU A 67 4.33 4.99 7.15
N ASP A 68 3.06 5.27 6.87
CA ASP A 68 2.23 6.14 7.72
C ASP A 68 2.09 5.59 9.15
N ARG A 69 2.04 4.27 9.28
CA ARG A 69 1.99 3.58 10.58
C ARG A 69 3.31 3.68 11.33
N ILE A 70 4.45 3.63 10.62
CA ILE A 70 5.78 3.82 11.20
C ILE A 70 5.91 5.26 11.71
N ILE A 71 5.48 6.23 10.93
CA ILE A 71 5.49 7.64 11.35
C ILE A 71 4.60 7.85 12.59
N ALA A 72 3.42 7.25 12.62
CA ALA A 72 2.53 7.30 13.77
C ALA A 72 3.14 6.63 15.01
N PHE A 73 3.88 5.53 14.82
CA PHE A 73 4.64 4.87 15.88
C PHE A 73 5.73 5.80 16.43
N CYS A 74 6.57 6.39 15.56
CA CYS A 74 7.61 7.34 15.95
C CYS A 74 7.04 8.51 16.74
N LYS A 75 5.98 9.14 16.26
CA LYS A 75 5.30 10.24 16.95
C LYS A 75 4.77 9.87 18.33
N ARG A 76 4.28 8.63 18.51
CA ARG A 76 3.75 8.15 19.80
C ARG A 76 4.84 7.88 20.83
N ARG A 77 6.05 7.54 20.37
CA ARG A 77 7.22 7.22 21.19
C ARG A 77 8.20 8.37 21.32
N ASP A 78 7.88 9.53 20.72
CA ASP A 78 8.76 10.70 20.64
C ASP A 78 10.12 10.39 19.99
N TYR A 79 10.14 9.46 19.01
CA TYR A 79 11.33 9.16 18.23
C TYR A 79 11.51 10.14 17.07
N GLU A 80 12.72 10.66 16.93
CA GLU A 80 13.12 11.45 15.77
C GLU A 80 13.43 10.51 14.57
N TYR A 81 12.83 10.79 13.43
CA TYR A 81 13.07 10.01 12.21
C TYR A 81 13.48 10.88 11.05
N LYS A 82 14.28 10.33 10.15
CA LYS A 82 14.64 10.96 8.87
C LYS A 82 14.46 9.99 7.71
N PHE A 83 14.19 10.56 6.55
CA PHE A 83 14.17 9.82 5.30
C PHE A 83 15.50 9.99 4.59
N VAL A 84 15.93 8.89 3.96
CA VAL A 84 17.09 8.86 3.09
C VAL A 84 16.63 8.39 1.72
N ASP A 85 16.98 9.13 0.69
CA ASP A 85 16.64 8.76 -0.68
C ASP A 85 17.49 7.59 -1.13
N ASN A 86 16.87 6.69 -1.88
CA ASN A 86 17.57 5.62 -2.57
C ASN A 86 17.88 6.07 -4.00
N GLU A 87 19.08 5.83 -4.45
CA GLU A 87 19.58 6.24 -5.76
C GLU A 87 18.73 5.67 -6.92
N TYR A 88 18.16 4.45 -6.75
CA TYR A 88 17.36 3.77 -7.76
C TYR A 88 15.86 3.84 -7.52
N TYR A 89 15.44 3.88 -6.26
CA TYR A 89 14.03 3.77 -5.86
C TYR A 89 13.45 5.08 -5.31
N GLY A 90 14.26 6.15 -5.27
CA GLY A 90 13.83 7.47 -4.83
C GLY A 90 13.44 7.55 -3.36
N THR A 91 12.51 8.44 -3.05
CA THR A 91 12.03 8.69 -1.69
C THR A 91 11.02 7.65 -1.23
N PRO A 92 10.87 7.40 0.08
CA PRO A 92 9.79 6.60 0.63
C PRO A 92 8.39 7.16 0.34
N PHE A 93 8.28 8.48 0.17
CA PHE A 93 7.05 9.18 -0.19
C PHE A 93 7.05 9.58 -1.66
N GLU A 94 6.17 8.98 -2.42
CA GLU A 94 5.88 9.40 -3.78
C GLU A 94 4.44 9.89 -3.87
N ILE A 95 4.26 11.20 -3.74
CA ILE A 95 2.99 11.85 -4.06
C ILE A 95 3.13 12.42 -5.46
N ASN A 96 2.27 12.01 -6.37
CA ASN A 96 2.21 12.57 -7.70
C ASN A 96 1.49 13.94 -7.66
N GLU A 97 2.26 15.01 -7.47
CA GLU A 97 1.73 16.36 -7.35
C GLU A 97 1.06 16.86 -8.64
N GLY A 98 1.42 16.32 -9.79
CA GLY A 98 0.81 16.65 -11.08
C GLY A 98 -0.64 16.16 -11.24
N ILE A 99 -1.15 15.33 -10.32
CA ILE A 99 -2.52 14.83 -10.34
C ILE A 99 -3.44 15.74 -9.56
N SER A 100 -4.38 16.39 -10.25
CA SER A 100 -5.44 17.20 -9.63
C SER A 100 -6.80 16.49 -9.67
N TYR A 101 -7.63 16.74 -8.67
CA TYR A 101 -8.99 16.18 -8.63
C TYR A 101 -9.84 16.62 -9.84
N ALA A 102 -9.72 17.89 -10.25
CA ALA A 102 -10.44 18.43 -11.40
C ALA A 102 -10.00 17.72 -12.69
N GLY A 103 -8.69 17.52 -12.89
CA GLY A 103 -8.16 16.80 -14.06
C GLY A 103 -8.63 15.35 -14.11
N VAL A 104 -8.65 14.64 -12.98
CA VAL A 104 -9.18 13.26 -12.91
C VAL A 104 -10.67 13.22 -13.19
N LYS A 105 -11.45 14.18 -12.69
CA LYS A 105 -12.89 14.30 -12.95
C LYS A 105 -13.16 14.46 -14.45
N ASP A 106 -12.45 15.36 -15.11
CA ASP A 106 -12.65 15.63 -16.53
C ASP A 106 -12.15 14.46 -17.40
N TYR A 107 -11.02 13.85 -17.02
CA TYR A 107 -10.54 12.61 -17.62
C TYR A 107 -11.59 11.48 -17.54
N MET A 108 -12.12 11.20 -16.33
CA MET A 108 -13.13 10.16 -16.18
C MET A 108 -14.40 10.43 -16.97
N LYS A 109 -14.83 11.69 -17.08
CA LYS A 109 -15.96 12.06 -17.92
C LYS A 109 -15.70 11.82 -19.41
N SER A 110 -14.47 11.99 -19.87
CA SER A 110 -14.13 11.80 -21.29
C SER A 110 -14.09 10.33 -21.72
N ILE A 111 -13.85 9.40 -20.78
CA ILE A 111 -13.74 7.96 -21.08
C ILE A 111 -14.96 7.14 -20.69
N CYS A 112 -15.90 7.70 -19.91
CA CYS A 112 -17.06 6.99 -19.40
C CYS A 112 -18.33 7.37 -20.18
N CYS A 113 -19.15 6.36 -20.50
CA CYS A 113 -20.47 6.58 -21.10
C CYS A 113 -21.48 7.23 -20.13
N HIS A 114 -21.23 7.14 -18.84
CA HIS A 114 -22.08 7.69 -17.77
C HIS A 114 -21.27 8.61 -16.87
N LEU A 115 -21.96 9.58 -16.26
CA LEU A 115 -21.33 10.49 -15.30
C LEU A 115 -20.80 9.70 -14.07
N PRO A 116 -19.49 9.72 -13.84
CA PRO A 116 -18.91 9.05 -12.67
C PRO A 116 -19.37 9.72 -11.37
N ARG A 117 -19.64 8.91 -10.37
CA ARG A 117 -20.04 9.39 -9.03
C ARG A 117 -18.84 9.99 -8.30
N LYS A 118 -19.11 10.93 -7.37
CA LYS A 118 -18.05 11.64 -6.62
C LYS A 118 -17.04 10.68 -5.96
N TYR A 119 -17.51 9.60 -5.32
CA TYR A 119 -16.63 8.64 -4.65
C TYR A 119 -15.77 7.81 -5.64
N GLN A 120 -16.26 7.58 -6.86
CA GLN A 120 -15.48 6.90 -7.92
C GLN A 120 -14.34 7.79 -8.40
N ILE A 121 -14.64 9.09 -8.62
CA ILE A 121 -13.61 10.08 -8.96
C ILE A 121 -12.59 10.19 -7.85
N GLN A 122 -13.04 10.25 -6.58
CA GLN A 122 -12.16 10.31 -5.43
C GLN A 122 -11.25 9.06 -5.35
N GLY A 123 -11.80 7.86 -5.55
CA GLY A 123 -11.01 6.63 -5.52
C GLY A 123 -9.94 6.59 -6.61
N VAL A 124 -10.26 6.99 -7.84
CA VAL A 124 -9.28 7.08 -8.93
C VAL A 124 -8.25 8.17 -8.67
N TYR A 125 -8.68 9.33 -8.19
CA TYR A 125 -7.78 10.41 -7.80
C TYR A 125 -6.78 9.97 -6.72
N ASP A 126 -7.27 9.34 -5.64
CA ASP A 126 -6.42 8.85 -4.57
C ASP A 126 -5.42 7.80 -5.04
N ALA A 127 -5.85 6.89 -5.92
CA ALA A 127 -4.97 5.86 -6.48
C ALA A 127 -3.87 6.46 -7.37
N LEU A 128 -4.20 7.44 -8.23
CA LEU A 128 -3.23 8.08 -9.11
C LEU A 128 -2.27 9.02 -8.37
N ARG A 129 -2.77 9.68 -7.31
CA ARG A 129 -1.98 10.62 -6.54
C ARG A 129 -0.98 9.94 -5.60
N HIS A 130 -1.38 8.83 -4.97
CA HIS A 130 -0.59 8.19 -3.92
C HIS A 130 0.15 6.93 -4.38
N ASN A 131 0.12 6.57 -5.65
CA ASN A 131 0.73 5.38 -6.25
C ASN A 131 0.32 4.03 -5.62
N ARG A 132 0.06 4.01 -4.31
CA ARG A 132 -0.36 2.83 -3.53
C ARG A 132 -1.58 3.17 -2.71
N LYS A 133 -2.69 2.49 -2.95
CA LYS A 133 -3.93 2.73 -2.23
C LYS A 133 -4.76 1.47 -2.10
N LEU A 134 -5.26 1.22 -0.89
CA LEU A 134 -6.31 0.24 -0.65
C LEU A 134 -7.66 0.96 -0.77
N LEU A 135 -8.47 0.56 -1.77
CA LEU A 135 -9.81 1.07 -1.98
C LEU A 135 -10.83 0.01 -1.53
N ILE A 136 -11.49 0.26 -0.41
CA ILE A 136 -12.58 -0.62 0.08
C ILE A 136 -13.89 -0.06 -0.44
N SER A 137 -14.61 -0.87 -1.19
CA SER A 137 -15.84 -0.44 -1.86
C SER A 137 -16.86 -1.58 -1.87
N PRO A 138 -18.14 -1.34 -1.55
CA PRO A 138 -19.17 -2.37 -1.51
C PRO A 138 -19.45 -2.95 -2.90
N THR A 139 -20.16 -4.08 -2.95
CA THR A 139 -20.62 -4.67 -4.20
C THR A 139 -21.54 -3.68 -4.92
N ALA A 140 -21.53 -3.70 -6.26
CA ALA A 140 -22.29 -2.81 -7.13
C ALA A 140 -21.94 -1.31 -7.02
N SER A 141 -20.83 -0.92 -6.36
CA SER A 141 -20.36 0.47 -6.31
C SER A 141 -19.70 0.98 -7.58
N GLY A 142 -19.51 0.11 -8.59
CA GLY A 142 -18.82 0.45 -9.83
C GLY A 142 -17.30 0.38 -9.73
N LYS A 143 -16.77 -0.59 -8.96
CA LYS A 143 -15.32 -0.88 -8.89
C LYS A 143 -14.70 -1.08 -10.26
N SER A 144 -15.41 -1.79 -11.16
CA SER A 144 -14.94 -2.05 -12.54
C SER A 144 -14.70 -0.74 -13.31
N LEU A 145 -15.54 0.28 -13.10
CA LEU A 145 -15.33 1.59 -13.72
C LEU A 145 -14.06 2.28 -13.20
N MET A 146 -13.80 2.19 -11.90
CA MET A 146 -12.57 2.76 -11.32
C MET A 146 -11.32 2.02 -11.83
N ILE A 147 -11.37 0.69 -11.88
CA ILE A 147 -10.29 -0.14 -12.45
C ILE A 147 -10.08 0.20 -13.93
N TYR A 148 -11.14 0.23 -14.72
CA TYR A 148 -11.08 0.61 -16.13
C TYR A 148 -10.43 2.00 -16.32
N SER A 149 -10.81 2.98 -15.51
CA SER A 149 -10.24 4.32 -15.58
C SER A 149 -8.73 4.32 -15.29
N LEU A 150 -8.27 3.56 -14.28
CA LEU A 150 -6.85 3.42 -13.97
C LEU A 150 -6.09 2.71 -15.10
N VAL A 151 -6.64 1.61 -15.62
CA VAL A 151 -6.05 0.86 -16.75
C VAL A 151 -5.90 1.76 -17.97
N ARG A 152 -6.95 2.48 -18.35
CA ARG A 152 -6.91 3.41 -19.51
C ARG A 152 -5.90 4.53 -19.30
N TYR A 153 -5.78 5.05 -18.09
CA TYR A 153 -4.81 6.10 -17.74
C TYR A 153 -3.37 5.64 -17.96
N TYR A 154 -3.01 4.48 -17.43
CA TYR A 154 -1.65 3.96 -17.54
C TYR A 154 -1.31 3.45 -18.95
N ILE A 155 -2.27 2.83 -19.65
CA ILE A 155 -2.11 2.49 -21.08
C ILE A 155 -1.84 3.75 -21.90
N GLY A 156 -2.58 4.84 -21.67
CA GLY A 156 -2.35 6.12 -22.34
C GLY A 156 -0.97 6.72 -22.10
N LYS A 157 -0.27 6.28 -21.02
CA LYS A 157 1.14 6.64 -20.74
C LYS A 157 2.14 5.64 -21.33
N GLY A 158 1.71 4.58 -21.99
CA GLY A 158 2.58 3.54 -22.52
C GLY A 158 3.05 2.52 -21.48
N GLU A 159 2.44 2.51 -20.29
CA GLU A 159 2.80 1.61 -19.20
C GLU A 159 2.20 0.21 -19.38
N LYS A 160 2.89 -0.81 -18.87
CA LYS A 160 2.39 -2.17 -18.80
C LYS A 160 1.61 -2.39 -17.51
N ILE A 161 0.44 -3.03 -17.61
CA ILE A 161 -0.47 -3.23 -16.48
C ILE A 161 -0.67 -4.72 -16.24
N LEU A 162 -0.63 -5.13 -14.98
CA LEU A 162 -1.03 -6.45 -14.53
C LEU A 162 -2.26 -6.31 -13.63
N LEU A 163 -3.39 -6.86 -14.07
CA LEU A 163 -4.62 -6.94 -13.29
C LEU A 163 -4.79 -8.37 -12.74
N ILE A 164 -4.83 -8.49 -11.41
CA ILE A 164 -5.00 -9.78 -10.73
C ILE A 164 -6.42 -9.84 -10.16
N VAL A 165 -7.15 -10.88 -10.51
CA VAL A 165 -8.53 -11.12 -10.04
C VAL A 165 -8.66 -12.55 -9.50
N PRO A 166 -9.56 -12.80 -8.52
CA PRO A 166 -9.61 -14.07 -7.80
C PRO A 166 -10.25 -15.23 -8.58
N THR A 167 -10.99 -14.97 -9.68
CA THR A 167 -11.72 -16.00 -10.42
C THR A 167 -11.59 -15.82 -11.93
N THR A 168 -11.65 -16.94 -12.67
CA THR A 168 -11.62 -16.96 -14.13
C THR A 168 -12.79 -16.22 -14.77
N SER A 169 -13.99 -16.29 -14.18
CA SER A 169 -15.15 -15.54 -14.66
C SER A 169 -14.97 -14.02 -14.58
N LEU A 170 -14.21 -13.52 -13.59
CA LEU A 170 -13.85 -12.10 -13.52
C LEU A 170 -12.80 -11.72 -14.58
N VAL A 171 -11.92 -12.65 -14.95
CA VAL A 171 -11.00 -12.42 -16.08
C VAL A 171 -11.80 -12.19 -17.36
N GLU A 172 -12.74 -13.10 -17.67
CA GLU A 172 -13.58 -13.01 -18.86
C GLU A 172 -14.45 -11.74 -18.86
N GLN A 173 -14.93 -11.30 -17.71
CA GLN A 173 -15.72 -10.06 -17.59
C GLN A 173 -14.89 -8.80 -17.81
N MET A 174 -13.60 -8.81 -17.52
CA MET A 174 -12.72 -7.65 -17.60
C MET A 174 -11.87 -7.59 -18.88
N TYR A 175 -11.90 -8.64 -19.67
CA TYR A 175 -11.25 -8.69 -20.98
C TYR A 175 -12.15 -8.10 -22.06
#